data_d2a6ec7b02a06db9f7b121def7e2cee4
#
_entry.id   d2a6ec7b02a06db9f7b121def7e2cee4
#
_cell.length_a   1.000
_cell.length_b   1.000
_cell.length_c   1.000
_cell.angle_alpha   90.00
_cell.angle_beta   90.00
_cell.angle_gamma   90.00
#
_symmetry.space_group_name_H-M   'P 1'
#
loop_
_entity.id
_entity.type
_entity.pdbx_description
1 polymer ?
#
loop_
_entity_poly.entity_id
_entity_poly.type
_entity_poly.pdbx_seq_one_letter_code
_entity_poly.pdbx_strand_id
1 'polypeptide(L)'
;MATTLRPKDAATLVLIKNSGAVPEVLLGQRHGGHAFMPNRYVFPGGRVDPSDSRVVPATSLTQDVARRLEKNCSPARARALAVAAVRETYEETGLMLAGEMPAGALTSRHRAWSDFAKQGVGPALANLDYICRAITPPGRPRRFHARFFMANAIHVQGQIKGSGELLDIGWVPLEEAAKLPIPSVTGLVLKEVISLISNPPPRTKSRPTPVYQRRYGQDTIRRE
;
A
#
# COMPACT_ATOMS: atom_id res chain seq x y z
N MET A 1 17.31 23.02 20.09
CA MET A 1 16.40 22.83 18.95
C MET A 1 15.99 21.37 18.93
N ALA A 2 14.69 21.06 19.03
CA ALA A 2 14.23 19.66 18.95
C ALA A 2 14.52 19.10 17.58
N THR A 3 15.27 18.00 17.51
CA THR A 3 15.61 17.31 16.26
C THR A 3 14.32 16.79 15.63
N THR A 4 13.94 17.35 14.49
CA THR A 4 12.75 16.91 13.76
C THR A 4 12.98 15.48 13.23
N LEU A 5 12.22 14.50 13.71
CA LEU A 5 12.30 13.12 13.25
C LEU A 5 12.15 13.05 11.72
N ARG A 6 13.06 12.33 11.07
CA ARG A 6 12.92 12.04 9.62
C ARG A 6 11.79 11.04 9.40
N PRO A 7 10.89 11.28 8.42
CA PRO A 7 9.86 10.31 8.07
C PRO A 7 10.49 8.98 7.62
N LYS A 8 9.98 7.86 8.14
CA LYS A 8 10.38 6.52 7.70
C LYS A 8 9.57 6.12 6.48
N ASP A 9 10.22 5.46 5.52
CA ASP A 9 9.52 4.93 4.36
C ASP A 9 8.52 3.85 4.77
N ALA A 10 7.32 3.95 4.21
CA ALA A 10 6.23 3.02 4.40
C ALA A 10 5.50 2.80 3.08
N ALA A 11 4.83 1.68 2.98
CA ALA A 11 4.04 1.31 1.82
C ALA A 11 2.69 0.73 2.25
N THR A 12 1.66 1.04 1.50
CA THR A 12 0.28 0.67 1.78
C THR A 12 -0.35 0.15 0.49
N LEU A 13 -1.09 -0.94 0.56
CA LEU A 13 -1.81 -1.50 -0.58
C LEU A 13 -3.32 -1.31 -0.42
N VAL A 14 -3.93 -0.66 -1.39
CA VAL A 14 -5.37 -0.51 -1.53
C VAL A 14 -5.86 -1.62 -2.46
N LEU A 15 -6.46 -2.66 -1.89
CA LEU A 15 -7.07 -3.72 -2.68
C LEU A 15 -8.50 -3.34 -3.03
N ILE A 16 -8.82 -3.42 -4.33
CA ILE A 16 -10.15 -3.11 -4.87
C ILE A 16 -10.74 -4.37 -5.47
N LYS A 17 -11.95 -4.69 -5.04
CA LYS A 17 -12.77 -5.73 -5.64
C LYS A 17 -13.83 -5.06 -6.51
N ASN A 18 -13.74 -5.30 -7.80
CA ASN A 18 -14.60 -4.66 -8.81
C ASN A 18 -15.36 -5.74 -9.61
N SER A 19 -15.85 -6.76 -8.91
CA SER A 19 -16.56 -7.92 -9.50
C SER A 19 -18.08 -7.83 -9.33
N GLY A 20 -18.59 -6.80 -8.68
CA GLY A 20 -20.03 -6.55 -8.43
C GLY A 20 -20.50 -5.22 -8.99
N ALA A 21 -21.77 -4.90 -8.73
CA ALA A 21 -22.37 -3.61 -9.13
C ALA A 21 -21.72 -2.41 -8.44
N VAL A 22 -21.19 -2.61 -7.22
CA VAL A 22 -20.54 -1.56 -6.43
C VAL A 22 -19.09 -1.99 -6.13
N PRO A 23 -18.08 -1.17 -6.44
CA PRO A 23 -16.71 -1.46 -6.06
C PRO A 23 -16.52 -1.48 -4.54
N GLU A 24 -15.76 -2.46 -4.06
CA GLU A 24 -15.42 -2.62 -2.65
C GLU A 24 -13.91 -2.43 -2.43
N VAL A 25 -13.55 -1.96 -1.24
CA VAL A 25 -12.17 -1.81 -0.79
C VAL A 25 -11.91 -2.63 0.46
N LEU A 26 -10.73 -3.22 0.56
CA LEU A 26 -10.31 -3.94 1.76
C LEU A 26 -9.83 -2.94 2.82
N LEU A 27 -10.46 -2.99 3.99
CA LEU A 27 -10.08 -2.22 5.17
C LEU A 27 -10.00 -3.13 6.38
N GLY A 28 -9.22 -2.69 7.39
CA GLY A 28 -9.19 -3.30 8.70
C GLY A 28 -9.10 -2.23 9.79
N GLN A 29 -9.68 -2.50 10.95
CA GLN A 29 -9.63 -1.59 12.08
C GLN A 29 -8.36 -1.83 12.90
N ARG A 30 -7.57 -0.80 13.15
CA ARG A 30 -6.42 -0.88 14.06
C ARG A 30 -6.86 -1.20 15.47
N HIS A 31 -6.20 -2.17 16.10
CA HIS A 31 -6.44 -2.50 17.50
C HIS A 31 -6.29 -1.26 18.41
N GLY A 32 -7.11 -1.16 19.45
CA GLY A 32 -7.14 -0.01 20.37
C GLY A 32 -5.83 0.29 21.10
N GLY A 33 -4.96 -0.72 21.26
CA GLY A 33 -3.62 -0.59 21.83
C GLY A 33 -2.54 -0.06 20.88
N HIS A 34 -2.87 0.21 19.61
CA HIS A 34 -1.89 0.74 18.66
C HIS A 34 -1.46 2.16 19.03
N ALA A 35 -0.14 2.38 19.06
CA ALA A 35 0.44 3.70 19.35
C ALA A 35 0.21 4.75 18.23
N PHE A 36 -0.32 4.36 17.08
CA PHE A 36 -0.58 5.26 15.95
C PHE A 36 -1.97 4.99 15.37
N MET A 37 -2.87 5.98 15.50
CA MET A 37 -4.26 5.94 15.01
C MET A 37 -5.05 4.71 15.50
N PRO A 38 -5.20 4.48 16.81
CA PRO A 38 -6.00 3.36 17.34
C PRO A 38 -7.48 3.50 16.94
N ASN A 39 -8.19 2.37 16.84
CA ASN A 39 -9.62 2.29 16.52
C ASN A 39 -10.02 2.96 15.19
N ARG A 40 -9.07 3.09 14.25
CA ARG A 40 -9.33 3.66 12.91
C ARG A 40 -9.27 2.58 11.85
N TYR A 41 -10.18 2.64 10.89
CA TYR A 41 -10.12 1.81 9.69
C TYR A 41 -9.04 2.34 8.74
N VAL A 42 -8.18 1.45 8.30
CA VAL A 42 -7.04 1.74 7.43
C VAL A 42 -6.89 0.66 6.37
N PHE A 43 -6.16 0.96 5.31
CA PHE A 43 -5.66 -0.04 4.38
C PHE A 43 -4.51 -0.82 5.02
N PRO A 44 -4.28 -2.09 4.64
CA PRO A 44 -3.10 -2.84 5.05
C PRO A 44 -1.82 -2.15 4.58
N GLY A 45 -0.82 -2.12 5.46
CA GLY A 45 0.45 -1.49 5.15
C GLY A 45 1.29 -1.07 6.34
N GLY A 46 2.58 -0.99 6.11
CA GLY A 46 3.55 -0.69 7.16
C GLY A 46 4.88 -0.19 6.65
N ARG A 47 5.92 -0.37 7.45
CA ARG A 47 7.27 0.13 7.17
C ARG A 47 7.99 -0.77 6.19
N VAL A 48 8.81 -0.16 5.35
CA VAL A 48 9.77 -0.92 4.53
C VAL A 48 10.79 -1.57 5.45
N ASP A 49 10.91 -2.90 5.34
CA ASP A 49 11.94 -3.68 6.00
C ASP A 49 13.21 -3.75 5.12
N PRO A 50 14.41 -3.79 5.72
CA PRO A 50 15.65 -3.96 4.95
C PRO A 50 15.66 -5.21 4.06
N SER A 51 14.92 -6.26 4.43
CA SER A 51 14.81 -7.49 3.64
C SER A 51 14.03 -7.29 2.34
N ASP A 52 13.09 -6.34 2.27
CA ASP A 52 12.27 -6.06 1.10
C ASP A 52 13.11 -5.71 -0.15
N SER A 53 14.27 -5.06 0.07
CA SER A 53 15.18 -4.71 -1.02
C SER A 53 15.87 -5.91 -1.68
N ARG A 54 15.92 -7.05 -1.00
CA ARG A 54 16.58 -8.29 -1.45
C ARG A 54 15.63 -9.29 -2.09
N VAL A 55 14.34 -9.07 -1.98
CA VAL A 55 13.33 -9.94 -2.57
C VAL A 55 13.31 -9.79 -4.09
N VAL A 56 13.40 -10.92 -4.78
CA VAL A 56 13.18 -11.00 -6.22
C VAL A 56 11.68 -11.18 -6.46
N PRO A 57 11.01 -10.25 -7.14
CA PRO A 57 9.59 -10.39 -7.41
C PRO A 57 9.31 -11.32 -8.59
N ALA A 58 8.12 -11.95 -8.61
CA ALA A 58 7.65 -12.75 -9.74
C ALA A 58 7.47 -11.89 -11.02
N THR A 59 7.02 -10.65 -10.84
CA THR A 59 6.94 -9.67 -11.94
C THR A 59 7.43 -8.31 -11.48
N SER A 60 8.08 -7.57 -12.37
CA SER A 60 8.56 -6.21 -12.09
C SER A 60 7.42 -5.18 -12.14
N LEU A 61 7.65 -4.02 -11.53
CA LEU A 61 6.78 -2.85 -11.72
C LEU A 61 6.64 -2.52 -13.22
N THR A 62 5.46 -2.07 -13.62
CA THR A 62 5.32 -1.50 -14.96
C THR A 62 6.19 -0.26 -15.12
N GLN A 63 6.62 0.01 -16.35
CA GLN A 63 7.50 1.15 -16.63
C GLN A 63 6.93 2.49 -16.16
N ASP A 64 5.61 2.68 -16.28
CA ASP A 64 4.95 3.91 -15.81
C ASP A 64 5.01 4.04 -14.29
N VAL A 65 4.68 2.98 -13.56
CA VAL A 65 4.72 2.96 -12.08
C VAL A 65 6.15 3.18 -11.59
N ALA A 66 7.14 2.53 -12.20
CA ALA A 66 8.55 2.72 -11.85
C ALA A 66 8.97 4.19 -12.04
N ARG A 67 8.73 4.78 -13.22
CA ARG A 67 9.05 6.18 -13.51
C ARG A 67 8.41 7.16 -12.53
N ARG A 68 7.16 6.94 -12.14
CA ARG A 68 6.46 7.82 -11.18
C ARG A 68 7.04 7.72 -9.77
N LEU A 69 7.41 6.52 -9.31
CA LEU A 69 8.09 6.31 -8.03
C LEU A 69 9.49 6.91 -8.01
N GLU A 70 10.24 6.72 -9.09
CA GLU A 70 11.65 7.12 -9.23
C GLU A 70 11.86 8.64 -9.26
N LYS A 71 10.82 9.43 -9.45
CA LYS A 71 10.88 10.87 -9.22
C LYS A 71 11.35 11.24 -7.80
N ASN A 72 11.20 10.34 -6.83
CA ASN A 72 11.43 10.62 -5.40
C ASN A 72 12.28 9.57 -4.68
N CYS A 73 12.76 8.54 -5.36
CA CYS A 73 13.64 7.52 -4.79
C CYS A 73 14.41 6.78 -5.89
N SER A 74 15.41 6.02 -5.50
CA SER A 74 16.17 5.16 -6.45
C SER A 74 15.30 3.99 -6.96
N PRO A 75 15.62 3.38 -8.11
CA PRO A 75 14.92 2.19 -8.62
C PRO A 75 14.89 1.03 -7.62
N ALA A 76 15.98 0.79 -6.90
CA ALA A 76 16.03 -0.22 -5.85
C ALA A 76 15.07 0.09 -4.70
N ARG A 77 14.92 1.38 -4.34
CA ARG A 77 13.98 1.81 -3.30
C ARG A 77 12.53 1.73 -3.78
N ALA A 78 12.26 2.08 -5.03
CA ALA A 78 10.94 1.93 -5.64
C ALA A 78 10.46 0.48 -5.59
N ARG A 79 11.33 -0.48 -5.95
CA ARG A 79 11.06 -1.91 -5.84
C ARG A 79 10.81 -2.33 -4.39
N ALA A 80 11.66 -1.93 -3.44
CA ALA A 80 11.50 -2.27 -2.03
C ALA A 80 10.18 -1.76 -1.43
N LEU A 81 9.73 -0.57 -1.82
CA LEU A 81 8.42 -0.02 -1.42
C LEU A 81 7.26 -0.87 -1.93
N ALA A 82 7.32 -1.29 -3.19
CA ALA A 82 6.29 -2.15 -3.79
C ALA A 82 6.26 -3.54 -3.13
N VAL A 83 7.43 -4.13 -2.88
CA VAL A 83 7.56 -5.40 -2.15
C VAL A 83 7.00 -5.27 -0.73
N ALA A 84 7.34 -4.20 -0.02
CA ALA A 84 6.81 -3.92 1.33
C ALA A 84 5.26 -3.86 1.34
N ALA A 85 4.64 -3.22 0.34
CA ALA A 85 3.18 -3.15 0.25
C ALA A 85 2.56 -4.54 0.14
N VAL A 86 3.15 -5.43 -0.65
CA VAL A 86 2.69 -6.83 -0.79
C VAL A 86 2.90 -7.62 0.50
N ARG A 87 4.07 -7.50 1.13
CA ARG A 87 4.40 -8.18 2.39
C ARG A 87 3.45 -7.80 3.52
N GLU A 88 3.31 -6.51 3.77
CA GLU A 88 2.45 -5.98 4.84
C GLU A 88 0.99 -6.42 4.63
N THR A 89 0.51 -6.38 3.38
CA THR A 89 -0.84 -6.87 3.07
C THR A 89 -0.98 -8.34 3.45
N TYR A 90 -0.03 -9.19 3.09
CA TYR A 90 -0.07 -10.60 3.47
C TYR A 90 -0.01 -10.79 5.00
N GLU A 91 0.91 -10.10 5.67
CA GLU A 91 1.08 -10.23 7.13
C GLU A 91 -0.16 -9.81 7.90
N GLU A 92 -0.80 -8.73 7.49
CA GLU A 92 -1.98 -8.20 8.19
C GLU A 92 -3.28 -8.91 7.80
N THR A 93 -3.38 -9.45 6.57
CA THR A 93 -4.66 -9.95 6.03
C THR A 93 -4.67 -11.41 5.56
N GLY A 94 -3.51 -12.04 5.38
CA GLY A 94 -3.39 -13.38 4.78
C GLY A 94 -3.54 -13.41 3.26
N LEU A 95 -3.77 -12.26 2.61
CA LEU A 95 -3.97 -12.17 1.17
C LEU A 95 -2.65 -11.94 0.43
N MET A 96 -2.37 -12.73 -0.60
CA MET A 96 -1.15 -12.69 -1.41
C MET A 96 -1.42 -12.06 -2.76
N LEU A 97 -0.83 -10.90 -3.05
CA LEU A 97 -0.70 -10.38 -4.41
C LEU A 97 0.49 -11.09 -5.06
N ALA A 98 0.22 -12.19 -5.75
CA ALA A 98 1.23 -13.17 -6.14
C ALA A 98 1.18 -13.54 -7.62
N GLY A 99 2.33 -13.94 -8.14
CA GLY A 99 2.50 -14.54 -9.46
C GLY A 99 3.39 -15.76 -9.38
N GLU A 100 3.32 -16.63 -10.37
CA GLU A 100 4.12 -17.85 -10.45
C GLU A 100 5.62 -17.53 -10.47
N MET A 101 6.39 -18.36 -9.78
CA MET A 101 7.85 -18.31 -9.79
C MET A 101 8.47 -19.69 -9.92
N PRO A 102 9.64 -19.82 -10.56
CA PRO A 102 10.42 -21.05 -10.53
C PRO A 102 10.73 -21.48 -9.09
N ALA A 103 10.70 -22.79 -8.84
CA ALA A 103 11.04 -23.34 -7.55
C ALA A 103 12.42 -22.86 -7.08
N GLY A 104 12.52 -22.42 -5.82
CA GLY A 104 13.76 -21.91 -5.23
C GLY A 104 14.16 -20.50 -5.66
N ALA A 105 13.42 -19.83 -6.55
CA ALA A 105 13.74 -18.47 -6.99
C ALA A 105 13.48 -17.42 -5.89
N LEU A 106 12.51 -17.65 -5.01
CA LEU A 106 12.27 -16.79 -3.85
C LEU A 106 13.00 -17.34 -2.63
N THR A 107 14.11 -16.72 -2.28
CA THR A 107 14.90 -17.07 -1.10
C THR A 107 14.85 -15.90 -0.11
N SER A 108 14.27 -16.13 1.05
CA SER A 108 14.24 -15.15 2.12
C SER A 108 13.99 -15.83 3.47
N ARG A 109 14.65 -15.33 4.52
CA ARG A 109 14.40 -15.78 5.91
C ARG A 109 13.16 -15.14 6.52
N HIS A 110 12.57 -14.16 5.86
CA HIS A 110 11.37 -13.50 6.33
C HIS A 110 10.15 -14.43 6.17
N ARG A 111 9.34 -14.58 7.23
CA ARG A 111 8.22 -15.53 7.29
C ARG A 111 7.24 -15.37 6.11
N ALA A 112 6.84 -14.14 5.81
CA ALA A 112 5.94 -13.88 4.69
C ALA A 112 6.45 -14.50 3.39
N TRP A 113 7.72 -14.27 3.06
CA TRP A 113 8.31 -14.78 1.82
C TRP A 113 8.52 -16.29 1.81
N SER A 114 8.74 -16.89 2.99
CA SER A 114 8.75 -18.36 3.12
C SER A 114 7.39 -18.96 2.78
N ASP A 115 6.31 -18.32 3.15
CA ASP A 115 4.96 -18.80 2.84
C ASP A 115 4.61 -18.64 1.35
N PHE A 116 5.07 -17.55 0.70
CA PHE A 116 5.00 -17.40 -0.75
C PHE A 116 5.80 -18.51 -1.47
N ALA A 117 7.03 -18.74 -1.04
CA ALA A 117 7.91 -19.76 -1.65
C ALA A 117 7.34 -21.17 -1.55
N LYS A 118 6.70 -21.54 -0.42
CA LYS A 118 6.01 -22.84 -0.26
C LYS A 118 4.88 -23.07 -1.27
N GLN A 119 4.28 -21.99 -1.75
CA GLN A 119 3.22 -22.05 -2.77
C GLN A 119 3.74 -21.90 -4.21
N GLY A 120 5.06 -21.80 -4.40
CA GLY A 120 5.67 -21.62 -5.72
C GLY A 120 5.37 -20.25 -6.34
N VAL A 121 5.15 -19.22 -5.51
CA VAL A 121 4.78 -17.89 -5.97
C VAL A 121 5.71 -16.82 -5.39
N GLY A 122 5.67 -15.63 -5.97
CA GLY A 122 6.36 -14.44 -5.50
C GLY A 122 5.54 -13.18 -5.69
N PRO A 123 5.98 -12.03 -5.16
CA PRO A 123 5.22 -10.79 -5.27
C PRO A 123 5.04 -10.34 -6.73
N ALA A 124 3.78 -10.12 -7.14
CA ALA A 124 3.40 -9.73 -8.51
C ALA A 124 3.32 -8.20 -8.64
N LEU A 125 4.46 -7.54 -8.81
CA LEU A 125 4.52 -6.07 -8.81
C LEU A 125 3.92 -5.43 -10.06
N ALA A 126 3.79 -6.16 -11.19
CA ALA A 126 3.15 -5.65 -12.40
C ALA A 126 1.66 -5.33 -12.20
N ASN A 127 1.03 -5.92 -11.17
CA ASN A 127 -0.37 -5.68 -10.84
C ASN A 127 -0.58 -4.46 -9.93
N LEU A 128 0.50 -3.78 -9.53
CA LEU A 128 0.44 -2.59 -8.70
C LEU A 128 0.32 -1.33 -9.57
N ASP A 129 -0.58 -0.44 -9.17
CA ASP A 129 -0.61 0.93 -9.63
C ASP A 129 -0.20 1.86 -8.49
N TYR A 130 0.68 2.82 -8.73
CA TYR A 130 1.09 3.81 -7.73
C TYR A 130 0.14 5.00 -7.77
N ILE A 131 -0.66 5.19 -6.71
CA ILE A 131 -1.75 6.19 -6.71
C ILE A 131 -1.37 7.52 -6.07
N CYS A 132 -0.66 7.51 -4.96
CA CYS A 132 -0.26 8.75 -4.28
C CYS A 132 0.81 8.48 -3.22
N ARG A 133 1.33 9.57 -2.64
CA ARG A 133 2.16 9.50 -1.42
C ARG A 133 1.74 10.53 -0.39
N ALA A 134 1.97 10.21 0.88
CA ALA A 134 1.69 11.11 1.99
C ALA A 134 2.89 11.21 2.93
N ILE A 135 3.14 12.41 3.43
CA ILE A 135 4.23 12.68 4.36
C ILE A 135 3.65 13.18 5.67
N THR A 136 3.86 12.40 6.74
CA THR A 136 3.44 12.81 8.08
C THR A 136 4.09 14.13 8.47
N PRO A 137 3.33 15.14 8.94
CA PRO A 137 3.87 16.44 9.30
C PRO A 137 4.89 16.38 10.44
N PRO A 138 5.77 17.41 10.56
CA PRO A 138 6.63 17.59 11.72
C PRO A 138 5.83 17.66 13.03
N GLY A 139 6.50 17.37 14.15
CA GLY A 139 5.88 17.43 15.49
C GLY A 139 5.05 16.17 15.87
N ARG A 140 4.92 15.19 14.99
CA ARG A 140 4.29 13.93 15.33
C ARG A 140 5.31 12.94 15.92
N PRO A 141 4.93 12.13 16.93
CA PRO A 141 5.85 11.17 17.59
C PRO A 141 6.33 10.05 16.65
N ARG A 142 5.56 9.77 15.61
CA ARG A 142 5.92 8.84 14.53
C ARG A 142 5.65 9.52 13.19
N ARG A 143 6.63 9.44 12.28
CA ARG A 143 6.50 10.04 10.96
C ARG A 143 6.80 9.03 9.88
N PHE A 144 5.95 9.02 8.85
CA PHE A 144 6.06 8.15 7.70
C PHE A 144 6.07 8.97 6.40
N HIS A 145 6.80 8.46 5.42
CA HIS A 145 6.68 8.83 4.02
C HIS A 145 6.04 7.63 3.31
N ALA A 146 4.72 7.58 3.35
CA ALA A 146 3.94 6.46 2.85
C ALA A 146 3.68 6.59 1.36
N ARG A 147 3.89 5.49 0.60
CA ARG A 147 3.45 5.33 -0.79
C ARG A 147 2.23 4.42 -0.82
N PHE A 148 1.22 4.84 -1.54
CA PHE A 148 -0.02 4.10 -1.67
C PHE A 148 -0.09 3.47 -3.05
N PHE A 149 -0.19 2.16 -3.06
CA PHE A 149 -0.40 1.35 -4.25
C PHE A 149 -1.85 0.88 -4.29
N MET A 150 -2.34 0.55 -5.48
CA MET A 150 -3.64 -0.05 -5.71
C MET A 150 -3.47 -1.31 -6.55
N ALA A 151 -4.25 -2.35 -6.25
CA ALA A 151 -4.34 -3.54 -7.07
C ALA A 151 -5.78 -4.07 -7.09
N ASN A 152 -6.15 -4.75 -8.18
CA ASN A 152 -7.43 -5.44 -8.26
C ASN A 152 -7.34 -6.77 -7.51
N ALA A 153 -8.37 -7.09 -6.72
CA ALA A 153 -8.47 -8.31 -5.94
C ALA A 153 -8.49 -9.59 -6.80
N ILE A 154 -8.77 -9.49 -8.09
CA ILE A 154 -8.68 -10.63 -9.03
C ILE A 154 -7.27 -11.24 -9.10
N HIS A 155 -6.24 -10.46 -8.77
CA HIS A 155 -4.83 -10.89 -8.74
C HIS A 155 -4.37 -11.36 -7.37
N VAL A 156 -5.30 -11.50 -6.42
CA VAL A 156 -5.01 -11.86 -5.03
C VAL A 156 -5.43 -13.31 -4.77
N GLN A 157 -4.57 -14.03 -4.06
CA GLN A 157 -4.78 -15.40 -3.63
C GLN A 157 -4.92 -15.46 -2.10
N GLY A 158 -5.52 -16.55 -1.60
CA GLY A 158 -5.66 -16.77 -0.16
C GLY A 158 -7.01 -16.35 0.38
N GLN A 159 -7.14 -16.41 1.69
CA GLN A 159 -8.35 -16.04 2.43
C GLN A 159 -8.00 -14.99 3.48
N ILE A 160 -8.96 -14.12 3.80
CA ILE A 160 -8.77 -13.13 4.87
C ILE A 160 -8.54 -13.85 6.18
N LYS A 161 -7.36 -13.64 6.76
CA LYS A 161 -6.93 -14.20 8.03
C LYS A 161 -6.12 -13.13 8.77
N GLY A 162 -6.77 -12.46 9.72
CA GLY A 162 -6.13 -11.39 10.48
C GLY A 162 -4.94 -11.89 11.32
N SER A 163 -3.93 -11.06 11.45
CA SER A 163 -2.76 -11.30 12.33
C SER A 163 -2.96 -10.79 13.76
N GLY A 164 -4.05 -10.07 14.01
CA GLY A 164 -4.32 -9.36 15.27
C GLY A 164 -3.86 -7.89 15.26
N GLU A 165 -3.10 -7.45 14.27
CA GLU A 165 -2.75 -6.03 14.09
C GLU A 165 -3.92 -5.23 13.55
N LEU A 166 -4.63 -5.79 12.58
CA LEU A 166 -5.90 -5.29 12.11
C LEU A 166 -7.03 -6.23 12.58
N LEU A 167 -8.07 -5.63 13.10
CA LEU A 167 -9.34 -6.28 13.47
C LEU A 167 -10.38 -5.99 12.41
N ASP A 168 -11.47 -6.76 12.40
CA ASP A 168 -12.63 -6.51 11.53
C ASP A 168 -12.22 -6.25 10.07
N ILE A 169 -11.33 -7.10 9.55
CA ILE A 169 -10.85 -6.98 8.18
C ILE A 169 -11.94 -7.46 7.23
N GLY A 170 -12.34 -6.60 6.30
CA GLY A 170 -13.38 -6.95 5.35
C GLY A 170 -13.43 -6.05 4.12
N TRP A 171 -14.21 -6.51 3.16
CA TRP A 171 -14.55 -5.76 1.96
C TRP A 171 -15.68 -4.78 2.28
N VAL A 172 -15.46 -3.51 2.03
CA VAL A 172 -16.38 -2.42 2.32
C VAL A 172 -16.71 -1.70 1.02
N PRO A 173 -18.00 -1.47 0.69
CA PRO A 173 -18.35 -0.63 -0.45
C PRO A 173 -17.64 0.73 -0.37
N LEU A 174 -17.08 1.20 -1.48
CA LEU A 174 -16.27 2.44 -1.50
C LEU A 174 -17.01 3.66 -0.94
N GLU A 175 -18.32 3.73 -1.18
CA GLU A 175 -19.18 4.82 -0.68
C GLU A 175 -19.34 4.75 0.85
N GLU A 176 -19.42 3.55 1.42
CA GLU A 176 -19.53 3.34 2.87
C GLU A 176 -18.18 3.50 3.58
N ALA A 177 -17.08 3.16 2.92
CA ALA A 177 -15.73 3.29 3.47
C ALA A 177 -15.42 4.73 3.95
N ALA A 178 -15.94 5.74 3.26
CA ALA A 178 -15.77 7.15 3.64
C ALA A 178 -16.54 7.55 4.91
N LYS A 179 -17.54 6.78 5.31
CA LYS A 179 -18.38 7.03 6.51
C LYS A 179 -17.79 6.40 7.78
N LEU A 180 -16.84 5.45 7.62
CA LEU A 180 -16.16 4.81 8.73
C LEU A 180 -15.23 5.79 9.46
N PRO A 181 -14.86 5.52 10.72
CA PRO A 181 -13.88 6.32 11.45
C PRO A 181 -12.47 6.11 10.86
N ILE A 182 -12.20 6.75 9.73
CA ILE A 182 -10.94 6.68 9.00
C ILE A 182 -10.03 7.89 9.31
N PRO A 183 -8.69 7.75 9.19
CA PRO A 183 -7.78 8.90 9.20
C PRO A 183 -8.02 9.81 7.98
N SER A 184 -7.72 11.11 8.12
CA SER A 184 -7.85 12.06 7.00
C SER A 184 -7.08 11.64 5.75
N VAL A 185 -5.88 11.08 5.91
CA VAL A 185 -5.09 10.56 4.78
C VAL A 185 -5.79 9.39 4.07
N THR A 186 -6.45 8.50 4.81
CA THR A 186 -7.23 7.39 4.23
C THR A 186 -8.39 7.95 3.39
N GLY A 187 -9.08 8.98 3.88
CA GLY A 187 -10.13 9.66 3.13
C GLY A 187 -9.63 10.33 1.84
N LEU A 188 -8.45 10.95 1.87
CA LEU A 188 -7.83 11.51 0.67
C LEU A 188 -7.47 10.42 -0.36
N VAL A 189 -6.93 9.29 0.11
CA VAL A 189 -6.62 8.14 -0.76
C VAL A 189 -7.88 7.54 -1.37
N LEU A 190 -8.96 7.38 -0.59
CA LEU A 190 -10.25 6.90 -1.10
C LEU A 190 -10.79 7.80 -2.22
N LYS A 191 -10.73 9.12 -2.06
CA LYS A 191 -11.14 10.07 -3.11
C LYS A 191 -10.35 9.89 -4.40
N GLU A 192 -9.02 9.70 -4.29
CA GLU A 192 -8.18 9.44 -5.46
C GLU A 192 -8.52 8.09 -6.12
N VAL A 193 -8.76 7.04 -5.32
CA VAL A 193 -9.19 5.72 -5.81
C VAL A 193 -10.52 5.81 -6.54
N ILE A 194 -11.53 6.46 -5.97
CA ILE A 194 -12.84 6.66 -6.60
C ILE A 194 -12.66 7.40 -7.94
N SER A 195 -11.87 8.46 -7.96
CA SER A 195 -11.58 9.20 -9.19
C SER A 195 -10.94 8.34 -10.28
N LEU A 196 -9.99 7.47 -9.90
CA LEU A 196 -9.30 6.57 -10.83
C LEU A 196 -10.19 5.45 -11.36
N ILE A 197 -11.14 4.98 -10.57
CA ILE A 197 -12.11 3.95 -10.98
C ILE A 197 -13.17 4.57 -11.90
N SER A 198 -13.71 5.74 -11.53
CA SER A 198 -14.77 6.41 -12.31
C SER A 198 -14.25 7.00 -13.63
N ASN A 199 -13.00 7.49 -13.63
CA ASN A 199 -12.36 8.12 -14.79
C ASN A 199 -10.94 7.57 -14.97
N PRO A 200 -10.78 6.33 -15.43
CA PRO A 200 -9.47 5.72 -15.60
C PRO A 200 -8.65 6.53 -16.62
N PRO A 201 -7.42 6.92 -16.25
CA PRO A 201 -6.57 7.67 -17.16
C PRO A 201 -6.17 6.83 -18.39
N PRO A 202 -5.94 7.46 -19.56
CA PRO A 202 -5.44 6.75 -20.71
C PRO A 202 -4.14 6.00 -20.40
N ARG A 203 -4.06 4.72 -20.76
CA ARG A 203 -2.87 3.88 -20.53
C ARG A 203 -1.60 4.40 -21.22
N THR A 204 -1.76 5.25 -22.22
CA THR A 204 -0.66 5.82 -23.03
C THR A 204 -0.02 7.05 -22.41
N LYS A 205 -0.61 7.63 -21.36
CA LYS A 205 -0.09 8.85 -20.71
C LYS A 205 0.22 8.58 -19.24
N SER A 206 1.43 8.95 -18.83
CA SER A 206 1.77 8.98 -17.40
C SER A 206 0.92 10.04 -16.71
N ARG A 207 0.30 9.68 -15.59
CA ARG A 207 -0.51 10.62 -14.82
C ARG A 207 0.32 11.29 -13.72
N PRO A 208 0.00 12.56 -13.38
CA PRO A 208 0.59 13.19 -12.21
C PRO A 208 0.20 12.44 -10.92
N THR A 209 1.15 12.28 -10.02
CA THR A 209 0.95 11.58 -8.74
C THR A 209 0.68 12.59 -7.63
N PRO A 210 -0.45 12.50 -6.89
CA PRO A 210 -0.73 13.36 -5.76
C PRO A 210 0.25 13.15 -4.61
N VAL A 211 0.66 14.26 -3.99
CA VAL A 211 1.50 14.30 -2.79
C VAL A 211 0.76 15.04 -1.70
N TYR A 212 0.38 14.31 -0.65
CA TYR A 212 -0.26 14.86 0.52
C TYR A 212 0.78 15.19 1.58
N GLN A 213 0.86 16.46 1.97
CA GLN A 213 1.77 16.90 3.02
C GLN A 213 1.21 18.13 3.74
N ARG A 214 1.71 18.39 4.94
CA ARG A 214 1.42 19.63 5.65
C ARG A 214 2.63 20.53 5.60
N ARG A 215 2.46 21.76 5.10
CA ARG A 215 3.46 22.81 5.06
C ARG A 215 2.91 24.08 5.71
N TYR A 216 3.70 24.73 6.54
CA TYR A 216 3.32 26.00 7.20
C TYR A 216 1.95 25.94 7.90
N GLY A 217 1.65 24.79 8.55
CA GLY A 217 0.38 24.58 9.25
C GLY A 217 -0.82 24.24 8.36
N GLN A 218 -0.68 24.25 7.04
CA GLN A 218 -1.75 23.96 6.07
C GLN A 218 -1.53 22.61 5.38
N ASP A 219 -2.62 21.89 5.18
CA ASP A 219 -2.60 20.67 4.37
C ASP A 219 -2.54 21.05 2.89
N THR A 220 -1.54 20.52 2.21
CA THR A 220 -1.28 20.83 0.79
C THR A 220 -1.31 19.56 -0.04
N ILE A 221 -1.88 19.67 -1.24
CA ILE A 221 -1.87 18.64 -2.27
C ILE A 221 -1.14 19.22 -3.47
N ARG A 222 -0.02 18.61 -3.85
CA ARG A 222 0.66 18.91 -5.12
C ARG A 222 0.66 17.66 -5.98
N ARG A 223 0.81 17.82 -7.28
CA ARG A 223 0.92 16.73 -8.24
C ARG A 223 2.32 16.73 -8.87
N GLU A 224 2.95 15.55 -8.98
CA GLU A 224 4.30 15.35 -9.53
C GLU A 224 4.26 14.59 -10.84
#